data_fc6e55b9de191b9f32eb1600b767621e
#
_entry.id   fc6e55b9de191b9f32eb1600b767621e
#
_cell.length_a   1.000
_cell.length_b   1.000
_cell.length_c   1.000
_cell.angle_alpha   90.00
_cell.angle_beta   90.00
_cell.angle_gamma   90.00
#
_symmetry.space_group_name_H-M   'P 1'
#
loop_
_entity.id
_entity.type
_entity.pdbx_description
1 polymer ?
#
loop_
_entity_poly.entity_id
_entity_poly.type
_entity_poly.pdbx_seq_one_letter_code
_entity_poly.pdbx_strand_id
1 'polypeptide(L)'
;MSNTKHIVCPSCDVTNRIPEAKMDANPSCGKCHKPLFIALPVTLHGANYQKHINRNEIPVVVDFWAPWCGPCKMMAPAFEQASAELAPNVRFAKLNTEDEQAIGAQLNIRSIPTMVIFKNGREIARQAGAMSAADIKSWVGQFV
;
A
#
# COMPACT_ATOMS: atom_id res chain seq x y z
N MET A 1 13.31 22.48 -13.36
CA MET A 1 12.18 21.55 -13.50
C MET A 1 11.62 21.25 -12.14
N SER A 2 10.30 21.38 -12.00
CA SER A 2 9.66 20.99 -10.77
C SER A 2 9.41 19.49 -10.81
N ASN A 3 9.93 18.77 -9.81
CA ASN A 3 9.66 17.35 -9.65
C ASN A 3 8.40 17.19 -8.81
N THR A 4 7.39 16.59 -9.39
CA THR A 4 6.14 16.31 -8.72
C THR A 4 5.85 14.82 -8.77
N LYS A 5 5.04 14.35 -7.80
CA LYS A 5 4.56 12.97 -7.79
C LYS A 5 3.05 12.96 -7.63
N HIS A 6 2.43 12.04 -8.34
CA HIS A 6 1.00 11.77 -8.18
C HIS A 6 0.81 10.85 -6.98
N ILE A 7 -0.03 11.27 -6.05
CA ILE A 7 -0.33 10.52 -4.83
C ILE A 7 -1.85 10.41 -4.69
N VAL A 8 -2.34 9.20 -4.56
CA VAL A 8 -3.76 8.94 -4.38
C VAL A 8 -4.12 9.13 -2.91
N CYS A 9 -5.17 9.92 -2.65
CA CYS A 9 -5.62 10.17 -1.29
C CYS A 9 -6.15 8.88 -0.65
N PRO A 10 -5.68 8.52 0.55
CA PRO A 10 -6.17 7.32 1.22
C PRO A 10 -7.60 7.44 1.72
N SER A 11 -8.15 8.66 1.79
CA SER A 11 -9.48 8.91 2.32
C SER A 11 -10.55 9.06 1.25
N CYS A 12 -10.26 9.76 0.13
CA CYS A 12 -11.26 10.01 -0.90
C CYS A 12 -10.88 9.48 -2.29
N ASP A 13 -9.71 8.85 -2.42
CA ASP A 13 -9.21 8.19 -3.64
C ASP A 13 -8.94 9.13 -4.81
N VAL A 14 -8.95 10.45 -4.60
CA VAL A 14 -8.58 11.39 -5.66
C VAL A 14 -7.07 11.43 -5.82
N THR A 15 -6.59 11.61 -7.05
CA THR A 15 -5.17 11.75 -7.32
C THR A 15 -4.73 13.19 -7.11
N ASN A 16 -3.71 13.39 -6.27
CA ASN A 16 -3.10 14.68 -6.01
C ASN A 16 -1.73 14.75 -6.69
N ARG A 17 -1.32 15.95 -7.09
CA ARG A 17 0.02 16.19 -7.62
C ARG A 17 0.80 16.99 -6.58
N ILE A 18 1.82 16.38 -6.00
CA ILE A 18 2.57 16.96 -4.89
C ILE A 18 4.02 17.18 -5.30
N PRO A 19 4.58 18.38 -5.07
CA PRO A 19 6.01 18.60 -5.26
C PRO A 19 6.81 17.66 -4.35
N GLU A 20 7.85 17.02 -4.88
CA GLU A 20 8.69 16.10 -4.08
C GLU A 20 9.23 16.77 -2.82
N ALA A 21 9.57 18.04 -2.92
CA ALA A 21 10.08 18.79 -1.77
C ALA A 21 9.06 18.95 -0.64
N LYS A 22 7.77 18.74 -0.91
CA LYS A 22 6.71 18.88 0.08
C LYS A 22 6.18 17.55 0.61
N MET A 23 6.72 16.43 0.15
CA MET A 23 6.23 15.11 0.58
C MET A 23 6.41 14.89 2.07
N ASP A 24 7.49 15.40 2.66
CA ASP A 24 7.76 15.27 4.11
C ASP A 24 7.09 16.36 4.96
N ALA A 25 6.31 17.25 4.34
CA ALA A 25 5.70 18.38 5.02
C ALA A 25 4.22 18.13 5.37
N ASN A 26 3.83 16.87 5.52
CA ASN A 26 2.46 16.46 5.84
C ASN A 26 1.42 17.06 4.88
N PRO A 27 1.56 16.83 3.57
CA PRO A 27 0.63 17.42 2.61
C PRO A 27 -0.78 16.88 2.79
N SER A 28 -1.76 17.74 2.52
CA SER A 28 -3.18 17.40 2.59
C SER A 28 -3.76 17.24 1.20
N CYS A 29 -4.83 16.43 1.10
CA CYS A 29 -5.56 16.27 -0.14
C CYS A 29 -6.24 17.60 -0.54
N GLY A 30 -6.07 17.99 -1.80
CA GLY A 30 -6.68 19.22 -2.31
C GLY A 30 -8.21 19.18 -2.37
N LYS A 31 -8.80 17.98 -2.34
CA LYS A 31 -10.25 17.79 -2.38
C LYS A 31 -10.86 17.65 -1.00
N CYS A 32 -10.43 16.66 -0.21
CA CYS A 32 -11.04 16.37 1.08
C CYS A 32 -10.31 16.98 2.27
N HIS A 33 -9.11 17.52 2.05
CA HIS A 33 -8.27 18.20 3.04
C HIS A 33 -7.73 17.30 4.16
N LYS A 34 -7.89 15.98 4.04
CA LYS A 34 -7.29 15.03 4.97
C LYS A 34 -5.84 14.73 4.59
N PRO A 35 -5.01 14.26 5.54
CA PRO A 35 -3.61 13.95 5.24
C PRO A 35 -3.47 12.93 4.10
N LEU A 36 -2.50 13.14 3.23
CA LEU A 36 -2.17 12.20 2.16
C LEU A 36 -1.34 11.02 2.65
N PHE A 37 -0.57 11.22 3.70
CA PHE A 37 0.25 10.14 4.29
C PHE A 37 -0.22 9.88 5.71
N ILE A 38 -0.73 8.67 5.91
CA ILE A 38 -1.22 8.21 7.21
C ILE A 38 -0.32 7.08 7.71
N ALA A 39 -0.33 6.86 9.01
CA ALA A 39 0.51 5.83 9.63
C ALA A 39 -0.04 4.42 9.41
N LEU A 40 -1.28 4.29 8.94
CA LEU A 40 -1.93 3.00 8.76
C LEU A 40 -2.03 2.62 7.28
N PRO A 41 -2.04 1.31 6.96
CA PRO A 41 -2.29 0.87 5.60
C PRO A 41 -3.66 1.30 5.09
N VAL A 42 -3.72 1.62 3.80
CA VAL A 42 -4.98 1.97 3.14
C VAL A 42 -5.79 0.70 2.89
N THR A 43 -7.09 0.74 3.18
CA THR A 43 -7.97 -0.38 2.84
C THR A 43 -8.36 -0.30 1.37
N LEU A 44 -8.03 -1.36 0.62
CA LEU A 44 -8.39 -1.47 -0.79
C LEU A 44 -9.62 -2.33 -0.97
N HIS A 45 -10.44 -1.96 -1.94
CA HIS A 45 -11.62 -2.70 -2.36
C HIS A 45 -11.81 -2.51 -3.86
N GLY A 46 -12.83 -3.15 -4.43
CA GLY A 46 -13.04 -3.13 -5.88
C GLY A 46 -13.13 -1.74 -6.48
N ALA A 47 -13.66 -0.76 -5.72
CA ALA A 47 -13.84 0.60 -6.23
C ALA A 47 -12.55 1.44 -6.25
N ASN A 48 -11.57 1.16 -5.38
CA ASN A 48 -10.37 1.99 -5.28
C ASN A 48 -9.06 1.27 -5.61
N TYR A 49 -9.09 -0.04 -5.72
CA TYR A 49 -7.92 -0.88 -5.94
C TYR A 49 -7.06 -0.40 -7.12
N GLN A 50 -7.69 -0.24 -8.29
CA GLN A 50 -6.97 0.13 -9.50
C GLN A 50 -6.37 1.53 -9.41
N LYS A 51 -7.07 2.47 -8.77
CA LYS A 51 -6.55 3.83 -8.60
C LYS A 51 -5.28 3.84 -7.77
N HIS A 52 -5.28 3.15 -6.64
CA HIS A 52 -4.12 3.14 -5.76
C HIS A 52 -2.92 2.45 -6.38
N ILE A 53 -3.14 1.37 -7.12
CA ILE A 53 -2.03 0.64 -7.76
C ILE A 53 -1.50 1.39 -8.96
N ASN A 54 -2.37 1.95 -9.80
CA ASN A 54 -1.95 2.53 -11.08
C ASN A 54 -1.58 4.00 -11.01
N ARG A 55 -2.11 4.76 -10.06
CA ARG A 55 -1.97 6.23 -10.05
C ARG A 55 -1.04 6.79 -8.99
N ASN A 56 -0.59 5.97 -8.04
CA ASN A 56 0.47 6.37 -7.13
C ASN A 56 1.81 6.27 -7.85
N GLU A 57 2.60 7.33 -7.78
CA GLU A 57 3.96 7.32 -8.32
C GLU A 57 5.01 6.91 -7.30
N ILE A 58 4.57 6.53 -6.10
CA ILE A 58 5.41 5.85 -5.11
C ILE A 58 5.06 4.36 -5.14
N PRO A 59 5.97 3.48 -4.72
CA PRO A 59 5.67 2.05 -4.64
C PRO A 59 4.51 1.77 -3.69
N VAL A 60 3.70 0.78 -4.03
CA VAL A 60 2.55 0.35 -3.22
C VAL A 60 2.75 -1.09 -2.80
N VAL A 61 2.77 -1.34 -1.50
CA VAL A 61 2.89 -2.69 -0.93
C VAL A 61 1.51 -3.10 -0.45
N VAL A 62 0.97 -4.17 -1.03
CA VAL A 62 -0.37 -4.65 -0.68
C VAL A 62 -0.26 -5.97 0.07
N ASP A 63 -0.89 -6.02 1.26
CA ASP A 63 -1.05 -7.25 2.03
C ASP A 63 -2.40 -7.89 1.67
N PHE A 64 -2.35 -9.04 1.04
CA PHE A 64 -3.54 -9.85 0.74
C PHE A 64 -3.79 -10.77 1.93
N TRP A 65 -4.93 -10.59 2.60
CA TRP A 65 -5.23 -11.23 3.87
C TRP A 65 -6.70 -11.67 3.94
N ALA A 66 -7.07 -12.35 5.01
CA ALA A 66 -8.47 -12.66 5.32
C ALA A 66 -8.69 -12.64 6.84
N PRO A 67 -9.92 -12.32 7.29
CA PRO A 67 -10.20 -12.20 8.73
C PRO A 67 -10.03 -13.49 9.53
N TRP A 68 -10.17 -14.65 8.89
CA TRP A 68 -10.05 -15.95 9.53
C TRP A 68 -8.61 -16.48 9.57
N CYS A 69 -7.68 -15.79 8.95
CA CYS A 69 -6.30 -16.24 8.79
C CYS A 69 -5.46 -15.84 10.00
N GLY A 70 -5.02 -16.84 10.78
CA GLY A 70 -4.19 -16.60 11.96
C GLY A 70 -2.87 -15.90 11.68
N PRO A 71 -2.05 -16.39 10.72
CA PRO A 71 -0.80 -15.72 10.35
C PRO A 71 -0.99 -14.29 9.85
N CYS A 72 -2.11 -14.01 9.15
CA CYS A 72 -2.44 -12.65 8.71
C CYS A 72 -2.63 -11.71 9.90
N LYS A 73 -3.35 -12.18 10.92
CA LYS A 73 -3.60 -11.39 12.13
C LYS A 73 -2.33 -11.18 12.92
N MET A 74 -1.45 -12.18 12.96
CA MET A 74 -0.14 -12.05 13.61
C MET A 74 0.73 -11.00 12.94
N MET A 75 0.69 -10.94 11.61
CA MET A 75 1.49 -9.98 10.85
C MET A 75 0.94 -8.56 10.89
N ALA A 76 -0.33 -8.38 11.16
CA ALA A 76 -0.98 -7.05 11.06
C ALA A 76 -0.24 -5.94 11.82
N PRO A 77 0.17 -6.11 13.10
CA PRO A 77 0.93 -5.06 13.79
C PRO A 77 2.28 -4.76 13.14
N ALA A 78 2.96 -5.81 12.65
CA ALA A 78 4.25 -5.63 11.96
C ALA A 78 4.09 -4.85 10.67
N PHE A 79 3.03 -5.16 9.92
CA PHE A 79 2.71 -4.47 8.67
C PHE A 79 2.38 -2.99 8.92
N GLU A 80 1.60 -2.71 9.97
CA GLU A 80 1.28 -1.34 10.37
C GLU A 80 2.53 -0.56 10.78
N GLN A 81 3.42 -1.19 11.54
CA GLN A 81 4.68 -0.57 11.94
C GLN A 81 5.53 -0.21 10.73
N ALA A 82 5.68 -1.13 9.79
CA ALA A 82 6.45 -0.88 8.58
C ALA A 82 5.81 0.24 7.75
N SER A 83 4.50 0.27 7.67
CA SER A 83 3.76 1.35 6.99
C SER A 83 4.10 2.72 7.56
N ALA A 84 4.08 2.85 8.88
CA ALA A 84 4.40 4.12 9.55
C ALA A 84 5.85 4.54 9.31
N GLU A 85 6.77 3.58 9.35
CA GLU A 85 8.21 3.88 9.26
C GLU A 85 8.67 4.18 7.83
N LEU A 86 7.99 3.65 6.81
CA LEU A 86 8.39 3.84 5.41
C LEU A 86 7.62 4.96 4.70
N ALA A 87 6.60 5.53 5.34
CA ALA A 87 5.94 6.72 4.78
C ALA A 87 6.89 7.92 4.83
N PRO A 88 6.83 8.85 3.87
CA PRO A 88 5.91 8.91 2.74
C PRO A 88 6.42 8.22 1.48
N ASN A 89 7.55 7.54 1.52
CA ASN A 89 8.21 7.01 0.34
C ASN A 89 7.56 5.76 -0.24
N VAL A 90 6.78 5.06 0.58
CA VAL A 90 6.10 3.83 0.19
C VAL A 90 4.68 3.87 0.74
N ARG A 91 3.71 3.49 -0.09
CA ARG A 91 2.31 3.35 0.31
C ARG A 91 2.05 1.90 0.69
N PHE A 92 1.56 1.69 1.91
CA PHE A 92 1.10 0.36 2.35
C PHE A 92 -0.42 0.28 2.24
N ALA A 93 -0.92 -0.87 1.83
CA ALA A 93 -2.34 -1.10 1.64
C ALA A 93 -2.70 -2.53 2.03
N LYS A 94 -3.96 -2.77 2.35
CA LYS A 94 -4.48 -4.09 2.70
C LYS A 94 -5.68 -4.41 1.81
N LEU A 95 -5.76 -5.65 1.37
CA LEU A 95 -6.89 -6.12 0.58
C LEU A 95 -7.40 -7.43 1.18
N ASN A 96 -8.66 -7.42 1.64
CA ASN A 96 -9.32 -8.59 2.19
C ASN A 96 -9.77 -9.48 1.04
N THR A 97 -9.13 -10.63 0.88
CA THR A 97 -9.40 -11.55 -0.23
C THR A 97 -10.75 -12.24 -0.13
N GLU A 98 -11.36 -12.25 1.05
CA GLU A 98 -12.70 -12.79 1.22
C GLU A 98 -13.76 -11.85 0.66
N ASP A 99 -13.60 -10.55 0.89
CA ASP A 99 -14.48 -9.53 0.32
C ASP A 99 -14.25 -9.34 -1.18
N GLU A 100 -13.01 -9.52 -1.63
CA GLU A 100 -12.59 -9.24 -3.00
C GLU A 100 -11.96 -10.47 -3.64
N GLN A 101 -12.76 -11.53 -3.74
CA GLN A 101 -12.29 -12.83 -4.26
C GLN A 101 -11.80 -12.73 -5.71
N ALA A 102 -12.48 -11.93 -6.53
CA ALA A 102 -12.12 -11.78 -7.93
C ALA A 102 -10.72 -11.17 -8.10
N ILE A 103 -10.36 -10.20 -7.26
CA ILE A 103 -9.04 -9.55 -7.33
C ILE A 103 -7.95 -10.54 -6.91
N GLY A 104 -8.18 -11.29 -5.84
CA GLY A 104 -7.25 -12.32 -5.39
C GLY A 104 -7.00 -13.39 -6.46
N ALA A 105 -8.08 -13.84 -7.12
CA ALA A 105 -7.98 -14.82 -8.19
C ALA A 105 -7.25 -14.25 -9.41
N GLN A 106 -7.55 -13.02 -9.78
CA GLN A 106 -6.93 -12.34 -10.92
C GLN A 106 -5.41 -12.21 -10.75
N LEU A 107 -4.96 -11.98 -9.52
CA LEU A 107 -3.54 -11.85 -9.20
C LEU A 107 -2.88 -13.17 -8.80
N ASN A 108 -3.62 -14.27 -8.88
CA ASN A 108 -3.11 -15.60 -8.51
C ASN A 108 -2.59 -15.65 -7.08
N ILE A 109 -3.33 -15.04 -6.15
CA ILE A 109 -3.02 -15.14 -4.72
C ILE A 109 -3.45 -16.53 -4.24
N ARG A 110 -2.49 -17.40 -4.00
CA ARG A 110 -2.73 -18.81 -3.65
C ARG A 110 -2.60 -19.10 -2.16
N SER A 111 -1.95 -18.21 -1.45
CA SER A 111 -1.77 -18.33 -0.01
C SER A 111 -1.85 -16.96 0.63
N ILE A 112 -2.20 -16.90 1.89
CA ILE A 112 -2.27 -15.67 2.66
C ILE A 112 -1.57 -15.86 4.01
N PRO A 113 -0.92 -14.82 4.52
CA PRO A 113 -0.74 -13.52 3.89
C PRO A 113 0.24 -13.60 2.71
N THR A 114 0.00 -12.81 1.70
CA THR A 114 0.96 -12.58 0.61
C THR A 114 1.07 -11.09 0.40
N MET A 115 2.31 -10.58 0.39
CA MET A 115 2.57 -9.18 0.07
C MET A 115 3.02 -9.07 -1.38
N VAL A 116 2.50 -8.06 -2.08
CA VAL A 116 2.88 -7.76 -3.46
C VAL A 116 3.30 -6.30 -3.52
N ILE A 117 4.44 -6.03 -4.16
CA ILE A 117 4.88 -4.65 -4.40
C ILE A 117 4.53 -4.29 -5.84
N PHE A 118 3.80 -3.18 -5.98
CA PHE A 118 3.48 -2.61 -7.28
C PHE A 118 4.24 -1.30 -7.48
N LYS A 119 4.72 -1.09 -8.68
CA LYS A 119 5.35 0.17 -9.07
C LYS A 119 4.85 0.56 -10.44
N ASN A 120 4.22 1.73 -10.54
CA ASN A 120 3.62 2.23 -11.77
C ASN A 120 2.63 1.21 -12.38
N GLY A 121 1.82 0.58 -11.53
CA GLY A 121 0.81 -0.39 -11.95
C GLY A 121 1.32 -1.80 -12.21
N ARG A 122 2.62 -2.04 -12.04
CA ARG A 122 3.24 -3.33 -12.32
C ARG A 122 3.66 -4.04 -11.04
N GLU A 123 3.38 -5.33 -10.94
CA GLU A 123 3.91 -6.15 -9.86
C GLU A 123 5.42 -6.33 -10.10
N ILE A 124 6.23 -5.93 -9.10
CA ILE A 124 7.69 -6.07 -9.19
C ILE A 124 8.26 -7.10 -8.23
N ALA A 125 7.51 -7.46 -7.18
CA ALA A 125 7.96 -8.47 -6.23
C ALA A 125 6.76 -9.03 -5.47
N ARG A 126 6.91 -10.25 -4.94
CA ARG A 126 5.87 -10.92 -4.19
C ARG A 126 6.53 -11.78 -3.11
N GLN A 127 5.94 -11.79 -1.92
CA GLN A 127 6.45 -12.58 -0.79
C GLN A 127 5.28 -13.18 -0.03
N ALA A 128 5.23 -14.51 0.04
CA ALA A 128 4.23 -15.23 0.81
C ALA A 128 4.72 -15.48 2.23
N GLY A 129 3.79 -15.52 3.18
CA GLY A 129 4.05 -15.87 4.57
C GLY A 129 4.19 -14.66 5.48
N ALA A 130 3.97 -14.89 6.78
CA ALA A 130 4.07 -13.85 7.79
C ALA A 130 5.53 -13.45 8.03
N MET A 131 5.77 -12.15 8.22
CA MET A 131 7.10 -11.59 8.43
C MET A 131 7.06 -10.58 9.58
N SER A 132 8.21 -10.40 10.24
CA SER A 132 8.38 -9.35 11.24
C SER A 132 8.45 -7.97 10.57
N ALA A 133 8.28 -6.91 11.35
CA ALA A 133 8.40 -5.55 10.83
C ALA A 133 9.79 -5.29 10.22
N ALA A 134 10.85 -5.78 10.87
CA ALA A 134 12.22 -5.65 10.36
C ALA A 134 12.39 -6.36 9.01
N ASP A 135 11.83 -7.56 8.88
CA ASP A 135 11.93 -8.33 7.64
C ASP A 135 11.10 -7.70 6.53
N ILE A 136 9.93 -7.17 6.84
CA ILE A 136 9.11 -6.43 5.86
C ILE A 136 9.88 -5.23 5.31
N LYS A 137 10.46 -4.42 6.20
CA LYS A 137 11.22 -3.24 5.78
C LYS A 137 12.44 -3.61 4.95
N SER A 138 13.15 -4.65 5.34
CA SER A 138 14.32 -5.12 4.61
C SER A 138 13.94 -5.63 3.22
N TRP A 139 12.87 -6.40 3.13
CA TRP A 139 12.40 -6.93 1.86
C TRP A 139 11.93 -5.80 0.93
N VAL A 140 11.11 -4.89 1.43
CA VAL A 140 10.65 -3.73 0.64
C VAL A 140 11.83 -2.90 0.17
N GLY A 141 12.81 -2.68 1.04
CA GLY A 141 14.00 -1.89 0.73
C GLY A 141 14.82 -2.41 -0.44
N GLN A 142 14.70 -3.69 -0.79
CA GLN A 142 15.38 -4.26 -1.94
C GLN A 142 14.81 -3.78 -3.27
N PHE A 143 13.57 -3.28 -3.28
CA PHE A 143 12.84 -2.98 -4.50
C PHE A 143 12.46 -1.50 -4.64
N VAL A 144 12.78 -0.69 -3.66
CA VAL A 144 12.38 0.73 -3.67
C VAL A 144 13.56 1.67 -3.47
#